data_b23887da530aa00a4b632d71bdb0f464
#
_entry.id   b23887da530aa00a4b632d71bdb0f464
#
_cell.length_a   1.000
_cell.length_b   1.000
_cell.length_c   1.000
_cell.angle_alpha   90.00
_cell.angle_beta   90.00
_cell.angle_gamma   90.00
#
_symmetry.space_group_name_H-M   'P 1'
#
loop_
_entity.id
_entity.type
_entity.pdbx_description
1 polymer ?
#
loop_
_entity_poly.entity_id
_entity_poly.type
_entity_poly.pdbx_seq_one_letter_code
_entity_poly.pdbx_strand_id
1 'polypeptide(L)'
;MSMKENYQNYCERRAEFEKNPMSKYWTEQNARYMEPFRMFGNVYYVGDSWVCVHLIDTGDGLLLIDAGNCENTAMLIYSIWKAGFDPADVKWLILSHGHVDHIGGAKFMREMF
;
A
#
# COMPACT_ATOMS: atom_id res chain seq x y z
N MET A 1 20.73 -29.28 -7.80
CA MET A 1 20.61 -28.85 -6.37
C MET A 1 19.35 -29.50 -5.80
N SER A 2 19.46 -30.14 -4.65
CA SER A 2 18.33 -30.80 -3.98
C SER A 2 17.39 -29.75 -3.32
N MET A 3 16.17 -30.17 -3.00
CA MET A 3 15.23 -29.32 -2.24
C MET A 3 15.80 -28.93 -0.87
N LYS A 4 16.53 -29.84 -0.22
CA LYS A 4 17.17 -29.58 1.07
C LYS A 4 18.23 -28.49 0.94
N GLU A 5 19.07 -28.55 -0.07
CA GLU A 5 20.08 -27.52 -0.34
C GLU A 5 19.48 -26.18 -0.69
N ASN A 6 18.41 -26.20 -1.49
CA ASN A 6 17.67 -24.96 -1.82
C ASN A 6 17.07 -24.32 -0.56
N TYR A 7 16.49 -25.11 0.33
CA TYR A 7 15.96 -24.62 1.58
C TYR A 7 17.04 -24.06 2.49
N GLN A 8 18.18 -24.75 2.57
CA GLN A 8 19.36 -24.28 3.33
C GLN A 8 19.83 -22.90 2.82
N ASN A 9 20.00 -22.79 1.50
CA ASN A 9 20.39 -21.53 0.86
C ASN A 9 19.38 -20.40 1.13
N TYR A 10 18.10 -20.73 1.09
CA TYR A 10 17.04 -19.76 1.42
C TYR A 10 17.19 -19.26 2.86
N CYS A 11 17.38 -20.17 3.82
CA CYS A 11 17.53 -19.80 5.23
C CYS A 11 18.74 -18.90 5.47
N GLU A 12 19.86 -19.20 4.82
CA GLU A 12 21.09 -18.40 4.94
C GLU A 12 20.89 -17.00 4.36
N ARG A 13 20.28 -16.89 3.18
CA ARG A 13 19.99 -15.61 2.54
C ARG A 13 18.99 -14.80 3.34
N ARG A 14 17.99 -15.46 3.91
CA ARG A 14 17.00 -14.81 4.76
C ARG A 14 17.66 -14.25 6.02
N ALA A 15 18.49 -15.03 6.69
CA ALA A 15 19.21 -14.61 7.89
C ALA A 15 20.12 -13.40 7.60
N GLU A 16 20.78 -13.39 6.45
CA GLU A 16 21.64 -12.27 6.04
C GLU A 16 20.80 -11.00 5.76
N PHE A 17 19.68 -11.16 5.06
CA PHE A 17 18.75 -10.05 4.80
C PHE A 17 18.18 -9.45 6.10
N GLU A 18 17.83 -10.29 7.06
CA GLU A 18 17.26 -9.85 8.35
C GLU A 18 18.24 -9.07 9.24
N LYS A 19 19.54 -9.14 8.97
CA LYS A 19 20.53 -8.28 9.63
C LYS A 19 20.41 -6.81 9.23
N ASN A 20 19.80 -6.50 8.09
CA ASN A 20 19.58 -5.13 7.67
C ASN A 20 18.44 -4.52 8.51
N PRO A 21 18.66 -3.37 9.19
CA PRO A 21 17.62 -2.71 9.98
C PRO A 21 16.37 -2.35 9.20
N MET A 22 16.48 -2.21 7.87
CA MET A 22 15.36 -1.88 7.00
C MET A 22 14.52 -3.09 6.58
N SER A 23 14.99 -4.32 6.88
CA SER A 23 14.32 -5.54 6.42
C SER A 23 12.88 -5.67 6.90
N LYS A 24 12.57 -5.17 8.09
CA LYS A 24 11.21 -5.20 8.65
C LYS A 24 10.19 -4.50 7.76
N TYR A 25 10.58 -3.46 7.03
CA TYR A 25 9.69 -2.73 6.13
C TYR A 25 9.35 -3.51 4.87
N TRP A 26 10.10 -4.56 4.56
CA TRP A 26 9.83 -5.48 3.47
C TRP A 26 9.07 -6.73 3.91
N THR A 27 9.27 -7.17 5.15
CA THR A 27 8.72 -8.43 5.67
C THR A 27 7.54 -8.24 6.62
N GLU A 28 7.45 -7.09 7.27
CA GLU A 28 6.39 -6.73 8.21
C GLU A 28 5.61 -5.53 7.65
N GLN A 29 4.56 -5.79 6.89
CA GLN A 29 3.83 -4.75 6.17
C GLN A 29 3.24 -3.69 7.11
N ASN A 30 2.78 -4.08 8.28
CA ASN A 30 2.26 -3.15 9.29
C ASN A 30 3.33 -2.17 9.82
N ALA A 31 4.62 -2.45 9.66
CA ALA A 31 5.68 -1.50 10.01
C ALA A 31 5.68 -0.25 9.13
N ARG A 32 5.03 -0.31 7.97
CA ARG A 32 4.86 0.84 7.07
C ARG A 32 3.62 1.66 7.38
N TYR A 33 2.75 1.17 8.26
CA TYR A 33 1.52 1.87 8.56
C TYR A 33 1.80 3.30 9.00
N MET A 34 1.05 4.21 8.44
CA MET A 34 1.07 5.62 8.78
C MET A 34 -0.36 6.10 8.97
N GLU A 35 -0.62 6.78 10.05
CA GLU A 35 -1.93 7.33 10.34
C GLU A 35 -2.36 8.28 9.21
N PRO A 36 -3.53 8.07 8.60
CA PRO A 36 -4.00 8.97 7.55
C PRO A 36 -4.27 10.35 8.10
N PHE A 37 -4.09 11.37 7.28
CA PHE A 37 -4.31 12.76 7.71
C PHE A 37 -4.76 13.63 6.54
N ARG A 38 -5.45 14.70 6.87
CA ARG A 38 -5.76 15.75 5.92
C ARG A 38 -4.51 16.58 5.65
N MET A 39 -4.13 16.70 4.40
CA MET A 39 -2.97 17.50 4.01
C MET A 39 -3.32 18.99 3.92
N PHE A 40 -4.33 19.28 3.11
CA PHE A 40 -4.89 20.62 2.94
C PHE A 40 -6.22 20.52 2.17
N GLY A 41 -7.14 21.44 2.41
CA GLY A 41 -8.40 21.49 1.68
C GLY A 41 -9.14 20.14 1.70
N ASN A 42 -9.36 19.58 0.51
CA ASN A 42 -10.02 18.29 0.29
C ASN A 42 -9.04 17.15 -0.04
N VAL A 43 -7.77 17.32 0.22
CA VAL A 43 -6.72 16.34 -0.07
C VAL A 43 -6.26 15.64 1.21
N TYR A 44 -6.30 14.31 1.19
CA TYR A 44 -5.94 13.43 2.31
C TYR A 44 -4.81 12.50 1.93
N TYR A 45 -3.92 12.23 2.85
CA TYR A 45 -2.88 11.22 2.72
C TYR A 45 -3.40 9.91 3.31
N VAL A 46 -3.43 8.86 2.51
CA VAL A 46 -3.90 7.53 2.92
C VAL A 46 -2.89 6.43 2.58
N GLY A 47 -1.71 6.79 2.13
CA GLY A 47 -0.61 5.87 1.86
C GLY A 47 0.08 5.37 3.12
N ASP A 48 1.16 4.66 2.92
CA ASP A 48 2.04 4.22 4.00
C ASP A 48 3.27 5.14 4.13
N SER A 49 4.22 4.78 4.99
CA SER A 49 5.41 5.59 5.21
C SER A 49 6.40 5.59 4.02
N TRP A 50 6.22 4.68 3.06
CA TRP A 50 7.12 4.54 1.91
C TRP A 50 6.46 4.92 0.60
N VAL A 51 5.18 4.62 0.44
CA VAL A 51 4.45 4.80 -0.81
C VAL A 51 3.31 5.77 -0.62
N CYS A 52 3.34 6.85 -1.38
CA CYS A 52 2.30 7.87 -1.33
C CYS A 52 1.03 7.41 -2.02
N VAL A 53 -0.10 7.57 -1.35
CA VAL A 53 -1.43 7.48 -1.93
C VAL A 53 -2.24 8.67 -1.44
N HIS A 54 -2.84 9.39 -2.37
CA HIS A 54 -3.63 10.59 -2.06
C HIS A 54 -5.09 10.36 -2.37
N LEU A 55 -5.95 10.79 -1.47
CA LEU A 55 -7.40 10.74 -1.62
C LEU A 55 -7.94 12.17 -1.72
N ILE A 56 -8.72 12.44 -2.74
CA ILE A 56 -9.33 13.74 -2.95
C ILE A 56 -10.85 13.60 -2.84
N ASP A 57 -11.44 14.32 -1.89
CA ASP A 57 -12.89 14.45 -1.79
C ASP A 57 -13.37 15.50 -2.77
N THR A 58 -13.94 15.08 -3.89
CA THR A 58 -14.41 16.00 -4.94
C THR A 58 -15.77 16.64 -4.63
N GLY A 59 -16.46 16.16 -3.59
CA GLY A 59 -17.83 16.52 -3.30
C GLY A 59 -18.85 15.72 -4.11
N ASP A 60 -18.42 14.97 -5.13
CA ASP A 60 -19.25 14.09 -5.96
C ASP A 60 -18.63 12.69 -6.09
N GLY A 61 -17.97 12.26 -5.08
CA GLY A 61 -17.22 11.01 -5.01
C GLY A 61 -15.77 11.27 -4.73
N LEU A 62 -15.01 10.20 -4.56
CA LEU A 62 -13.61 10.25 -4.21
C LEU A 62 -12.73 9.93 -5.42
N LEU A 63 -11.62 10.66 -5.52
CA LEU A 63 -10.57 10.39 -6.50
C LEU A 63 -9.35 9.88 -5.73
N LEU A 64 -8.84 8.71 -6.12
CA LEU A 64 -7.65 8.12 -5.55
C LEU A 64 -6.49 8.27 -6.51
N ILE A 65 -5.37 8.78 -6.05
CA ILE A 65 -4.12 8.87 -6.82
C ILE A 65 -3.18 7.80 -6.32
N ASP A 66 -2.88 6.83 -7.15
CA ASP A 66 -2.17 5.59 -6.89
C ASP A 66 -2.95 4.63 -5.96
N ALA A 67 -2.49 3.41 -5.86
CA ALA A 67 -3.17 2.33 -5.12
C ALA A 67 -2.22 1.51 -4.24
N GLY A 68 -0.98 1.97 -4.08
CA GLY A 68 -0.01 1.32 -3.21
C GLY A 68 0.45 -0.05 -3.70
N ASN A 69 1.11 -0.76 -2.82
CA ASN A 69 1.56 -2.13 -3.04
C ASN A 69 0.41 -3.12 -2.87
N CYS A 70 0.41 -4.21 -3.64
CA CYS A 70 -0.66 -5.21 -3.57
C CYS A 70 -0.75 -5.87 -2.18
N GLU A 71 0.37 -6.06 -1.50
CA GLU A 71 0.40 -6.60 -0.14
C GLU A 71 -0.23 -5.66 0.90
N ASN A 72 -0.32 -4.38 0.59
CA ASN A 72 -0.83 -3.35 1.49
C ASN A 72 -2.23 -2.86 1.14
N THR A 73 -2.95 -3.56 0.27
CA THR A 73 -4.29 -3.14 -0.15
C THR A 73 -5.27 -3.09 1.03
N ALA A 74 -5.21 -4.06 1.94
CA ALA A 74 -6.05 -4.04 3.15
C ALA A 74 -5.74 -2.83 4.04
N MET A 75 -4.48 -2.46 4.15
CA MET A 75 -4.04 -1.27 4.90
C MET A 75 -4.56 0.01 4.23
N LEU A 76 -4.52 0.09 2.91
CA LEU A 76 -5.07 1.22 2.16
C LEU A 76 -6.56 1.40 2.42
N ILE A 77 -7.33 0.32 2.34
CA ILE A 77 -8.77 0.33 2.62
C ILE A 77 -9.04 0.78 4.05
N TYR A 78 -8.29 0.25 5.01
CA TYR A 78 -8.37 0.66 6.41
C TYR A 78 -8.07 2.16 6.58
N SER A 79 -7.05 2.66 5.91
CA SER A 79 -6.67 4.08 5.99
C SER A 79 -7.72 5.00 5.39
N ILE A 80 -8.39 4.58 4.32
CA ILE A 80 -9.52 5.33 3.75
C ILE A 80 -10.68 5.41 4.76
N TRP A 81 -11.04 4.28 5.38
CA TRP A 81 -12.05 4.26 6.44
C TRP A 81 -11.67 5.14 7.62
N LYS A 82 -10.42 5.05 8.04
CA LYS A 82 -9.94 5.82 9.20
C LYS A 82 -9.88 7.32 8.92
N ALA A 83 -9.67 7.70 7.68
CA ALA A 83 -9.77 9.10 7.25
C ALA A 83 -11.21 9.64 7.25
N GLY A 84 -12.19 8.78 7.44
CA GLY A 84 -13.60 9.15 7.52
C GLY A 84 -14.37 8.95 6.22
N PHE A 85 -13.82 8.18 5.26
CA PHE A 85 -14.44 7.96 3.95
C PHE A 85 -14.78 6.48 3.73
N ASP A 86 -15.74 6.24 2.87
CA ASP A 86 -16.08 4.89 2.42
C ASP A 86 -15.31 4.58 1.13
N PRO A 87 -14.52 3.50 1.10
CA PRO A 87 -13.84 3.08 -0.14
C PRO A 87 -14.77 2.86 -1.33
N ALA A 88 -16.04 2.52 -1.07
CA ALA A 88 -17.04 2.37 -2.12
C ALA A 88 -17.39 3.69 -2.83
N ASP A 89 -17.05 4.82 -2.25
CA ASP A 89 -17.24 6.14 -2.84
C ASP A 89 -16.12 6.55 -3.79
N VAL A 90 -15.08 5.73 -3.92
CA VAL A 90 -14.00 5.95 -4.90
C VAL A 90 -14.56 5.71 -6.31
N LYS A 91 -14.70 6.79 -7.05
CA LYS A 91 -15.21 6.77 -8.43
C LYS A 91 -14.09 6.77 -9.46
N TRP A 92 -12.95 7.34 -9.13
CA TRP A 92 -11.82 7.49 -10.05
C TRP A 92 -10.52 7.06 -9.39
N LEU A 93 -9.71 6.36 -10.15
CA LEU A 93 -8.37 5.95 -9.78
C LEU A 93 -7.41 6.42 -10.86
N ILE A 94 -6.46 7.27 -10.50
CA ILE A 94 -5.40 7.74 -11.39
C ILE A 94 -4.10 7.09 -10.94
N LEU A 95 -3.40 6.45 -11.87
CA LEU A 95 -2.10 5.83 -11.63
C LEU A 95 -0.99 6.73 -12.15
N SER A 96 -0.05 7.09 -11.29
CA SER A 96 1.05 8.00 -11.65
C SER A 96 2.06 7.32 -12.57
N HIS A 97 2.34 6.03 -12.35
CA HIS A 97 3.24 5.23 -13.18
C HIS A 97 3.03 3.73 -12.91
N GLY A 98 3.68 2.87 -13.72
CA GLY A 98 3.43 1.44 -13.74
C GLY A 98 4.22 0.59 -12.75
N HIS A 99 4.91 1.17 -11.75
CA HIS A 99 5.60 0.38 -10.73
C HIS A 99 4.61 -0.29 -9.78
N VAL A 100 4.92 -1.52 -9.36
CA VAL A 100 4.03 -2.36 -8.54
C VAL A 100 3.62 -1.71 -7.21
N ASP A 101 4.47 -0.89 -6.63
CA ASP A 101 4.21 -0.18 -5.37
C ASP A 101 3.21 0.97 -5.52
N HIS A 102 2.82 1.32 -6.76
CA HIS A 102 1.83 2.34 -7.07
C HIS A 102 0.56 1.77 -7.69
N ILE A 103 0.66 0.67 -8.45
CA ILE A 103 -0.49 0.05 -9.12
C ILE A 103 -1.01 -1.21 -8.43
N GLY A 104 -0.32 -1.68 -7.39
CA GLY A 104 -0.55 -3.00 -6.81
C GLY A 104 -1.98 -3.25 -6.34
N GLY A 105 -2.63 -2.23 -5.78
CA GLY A 105 -4.02 -2.32 -5.31
C GLY A 105 -5.07 -1.99 -6.37
N ALA A 106 -4.66 -1.56 -7.57
CA ALA A 106 -5.60 -1.02 -8.55
C ALA A 106 -6.65 -2.02 -9.01
N LYS A 107 -6.24 -3.26 -9.28
CA LYS A 107 -7.16 -4.32 -9.70
C LYS A 107 -8.20 -4.61 -8.61
N PHE A 108 -7.75 -4.74 -7.38
CA PHE A 108 -8.66 -5.00 -6.25
C PHE A 108 -9.66 -3.85 -6.08
N MET A 109 -9.19 -2.61 -6.09
CA MET A 109 -10.06 -1.44 -5.98
C MET A 109 -11.10 -1.39 -7.10
N ARG A 110 -10.68 -1.67 -8.33
CA ARG A 110 -11.57 -1.70 -9.49
C ARG A 110 -12.65 -2.78 -9.39
N GLU A 111 -12.31 -3.96 -8.89
CA GLU A 111 -13.23 -5.10 -8.83
C GLU A 111 -14.16 -5.05 -7.62
N MET A 112 -13.72 -4.46 -6.51
CA MET A 112 -14.46 -4.43 -5.25
C MET A 112 -15.27 -3.14 -5.06
N PHE A 113 -14.88 -2.07 -5.68
CA PHE A 113 -15.47 -0.75 -5.53
C PHE A 113 -15.62 -0.05 -6.89
#